data_d04db4b129598b90a1b2a5c3ec1880c2
#
_entry.id   d04db4b129598b90a1b2a5c3ec1880c2
#
_cell.length_a   1.000
_cell.length_b   1.000
_cell.length_c   1.000
_cell.angle_alpha   90.00
_cell.angle_beta   90.00
_cell.angle_gamma   90.00
#
_symmetry.space_group_name_H-M   'P 1'
#
loop_
_entity.id
_entity.type
_entity.pdbx_description
1 polymer ?
#
loop_
_entity_poly.entity_id
_entity_poly.type
_entity_poly.pdbx_seq_one_letter_code
_entity_poly.pdbx_strand_id
1 'polypeptide(L)'
;MTRIKLLLPLVILSAHTFLLWGQEISIDQNRVQIPVLKFKSFTPVLQFKINYTKELNVKKVLVEFEGTTNISNIGTVFLFDMGKDSTWQADRGNLVRQKALTNEHAVFTFSNPQQLKNNYFIVAVKLLDNTPLNHSISAGIKKVTFLESQPLTPSIDAKRVKQRIGVALRKGGDDGIVRYRIPGLASTNENTLLALYDVRRDRGSDLQGNIDIGVSRSTDGGNTWEPMRIALDMGEYGNLPQKFNGVSDACILVDKNSNAIYIAGCWMHGVIDSKTGRPATDLTAGSTNWNHQWRNYGSLPGFDINKTSQFLITKSIDDGKTWGDPINITKQVKSNEWHLSAPAPGSGITLDDGTLVFPTQGKDKDQIPFSNITYSKDGGQTWQAGKPSYSNTTENMIVQLSDGSIMQNMRDNRNRHEKSDSNGRAIFTTKNLGEYWEQHSTHHNALVEPVCMASIYKHTYTTINGYKKSIFLFSNPNSKYKRERMTVKVSFDEGKTWPEKYWLLLDELGLSGGYSSLTSINNNTIGILYEGSQAQMTFESIRLDELGINDAQLP
;
A
#
# COMPACT_ATOMS: atom_id res chain seq x y z
N MET A 1 36.36 -16.06 -18.69
CA MET A 1 35.47 -16.77 -17.73
C MET A 1 35.73 -16.24 -16.31
N THR A 2 35.07 -15.18 -15.96
CA THR A 2 35.24 -14.53 -14.62
C THR A 2 33.93 -14.72 -13.86
N ARG A 3 33.98 -15.52 -12.81
CA ARG A 3 32.84 -15.79 -11.94
C ARG A 3 32.57 -14.56 -11.08
N ILE A 4 31.46 -13.88 -11.35
CA ILE A 4 30.93 -12.85 -10.47
C ILE A 4 30.22 -13.56 -9.32
N LYS A 5 30.77 -13.42 -8.12
CA LYS A 5 30.12 -13.86 -6.88
C LYS A 5 29.01 -12.89 -6.54
N LEU A 6 27.76 -13.36 -6.54
CA LEU A 6 26.65 -12.66 -5.91
C LEU A 6 26.96 -12.52 -4.41
N LEU A 7 27.16 -11.28 -3.96
CA LEU A 7 27.14 -10.94 -2.54
C LEU A 7 25.67 -10.76 -2.13
N LEU A 8 25.09 -11.79 -1.51
CA LEU A 8 23.92 -11.58 -0.64
C LEU A 8 24.37 -10.61 0.48
N PRO A 9 23.53 -9.64 0.88
CA PRO A 9 23.79 -8.89 2.08
C PRO A 9 23.69 -9.85 3.27
N LEU A 10 24.84 -10.20 3.80
CA LEU A 10 24.95 -10.92 5.07
C LEU A 10 24.40 -9.97 6.14
N VAL A 11 23.23 -10.27 6.67
CA VAL A 11 22.77 -9.69 7.94
C VAL A 11 23.76 -10.15 8.99
N ILE A 12 24.69 -9.27 9.36
CA ILE A 12 25.64 -9.56 10.41
C ILE A 12 24.87 -9.56 11.73
N LEU A 13 24.45 -10.73 12.17
CA LEU A 13 24.05 -10.96 13.55
C LEU A 13 25.31 -10.80 14.41
N SER A 14 25.41 -9.71 15.14
CA SER A 14 26.43 -9.59 16.19
C SER A 14 25.98 -10.38 17.42
N ALA A 15 26.38 -11.63 17.52
CA ALA A 15 26.23 -12.43 18.73
C ALA A 15 27.41 -12.17 19.65
N HIS A 16 27.18 -11.67 20.87
CA HIS A 16 28.18 -11.65 21.91
C HIS A 16 27.94 -12.84 22.85
N THR A 17 28.87 -13.76 22.84
CA THR A 17 28.85 -14.98 23.63
C THR A 17 29.68 -14.77 24.90
N PHE A 18 29.07 -14.96 26.08
CA PHE A 18 29.80 -15.06 27.34
C PHE A 18 29.77 -16.51 27.84
N LEU A 19 30.93 -17.10 28.03
CA LEU A 19 31.09 -18.41 28.64
C LEU A 19 31.09 -18.28 30.17
N LEU A 20 30.02 -18.69 30.81
CA LEU A 20 29.95 -18.89 32.24
C LEU A 20 29.46 -20.32 32.52
N TRP A 21 30.33 -21.15 33.07
CA TRP A 21 30.03 -22.55 33.45
C TRP A 21 29.56 -23.45 32.30
N GLY A 22 30.13 -23.31 31.11
CA GLY A 22 29.78 -24.12 29.94
C GLY A 22 28.39 -23.85 29.37
N GLN A 23 27.77 -22.70 29.68
CA GLN A 23 26.49 -22.26 29.11
C GLN A 23 26.71 -21.08 28.18
N GLU A 24 26.37 -21.26 26.92
CA GLU A 24 26.27 -20.13 25.99
C GLU A 24 24.87 -19.51 26.09
N ILE A 25 24.81 -18.24 26.49
CA ILE A 25 23.58 -17.44 26.48
C ILE A 25 23.79 -16.29 25.52
N SER A 26 22.89 -16.14 24.55
CA SER A 26 22.90 -14.97 23.66
C SER A 26 21.50 -14.36 23.51
N ILE A 27 21.44 -13.08 23.17
CA ILE A 27 20.20 -12.38 22.84
C ILE A 27 20.37 -11.83 21.45
N ASP A 28 19.59 -12.38 20.50
CA ASP A 28 19.52 -11.90 19.14
C ASP A 28 18.38 -10.88 19.05
N GLN A 29 18.69 -9.67 18.61
CA GLN A 29 17.71 -8.62 18.35
C GLN A 29 17.49 -8.50 16.85
N ASN A 30 16.24 -8.56 16.43
CA ASN A 30 15.83 -8.33 15.05
C ASN A 30 15.02 -7.02 14.97
N ARG A 31 15.41 -6.14 14.07
CA ARG A 31 14.76 -4.85 13.82
C ARG A 31 14.51 -4.74 12.33
N VAL A 32 13.24 -4.55 11.97
CA VAL A 32 12.82 -4.34 10.58
C VAL A 32 12.23 -2.96 10.44
N GLN A 33 12.37 -2.40 9.26
CA GLN A 33 11.68 -1.15 8.93
C GLN A 33 10.22 -1.47 8.65
N ILE A 34 9.36 -1.15 9.61
CA ILE A 34 7.90 -1.21 9.51
C ILE A 34 7.31 0.04 10.18
N PRO A 35 6.13 0.53 9.75
CA PRO A 35 5.52 1.67 10.40
C PRO A 35 4.97 1.31 11.78
N VAL A 36 5.08 2.25 12.73
CA VAL A 36 4.38 2.19 14.02
C VAL A 36 3.08 2.98 13.90
N LEU A 37 1.95 2.30 14.04
CA LEU A 37 0.67 2.86 13.63
C LEU A 37 -0.16 3.42 14.78
N LYS A 38 -0.69 4.63 14.57
CA LYS A 38 -1.79 5.21 15.36
C LYS A 38 -3.08 4.42 15.10
N PHE A 39 -4.03 4.52 16.01
CA PHE A 39 -5.35 3.86 15.93
C PHE A 39 -5.29 2.34 15.82
N LYS A 40 -4.20 1.76 16.34
CA LYS A 40 -4.03 0.32 16.48
C LYS A 40 -3.79 -0.02 17.95
N SER A 41 -4.29 -1.17 18.41
CA SER A 41 -4.16 -1.61 19.80
C SER A 41 -2.71 -1.75 20.24
N PHE A 42 -1.86 -2.21 19.32
CA PHE A 42 -0.40 -2.29 19.47
C PHE A 42 0.27 -2.49 18.10
N THR A 43 1.51 -2.03 17.97
CA THR A 43 2.37 -2.27 16.79
C THR A 43 3.72 -2.81 17.25
N PRO A 44 4.26 -3.87 16.64
CA PRO A 44 5.60 -4.38 16.92
C PRO A 44 6.67 -3.32 16.65
N VAL A 45 7.66 -3.22 17.56
CA VAL A 45 8.81 -2.32 17.39
C VAL A 45 10.15 -3.02 17.49
N LEU A 46 10.17 -4.21 18.11
CA LEU A 46 11.37 -5.01 18.28
C LEU A 46 10.98 -6.48 18.42
N GLN A 47 11.71 -7.35 17.74
CA GLN A 47 11.70 -8.79 17.99
C GLN A 47 13.04 -9.19 18.58
N PHE A 48 13.05 -10.08 19.56
CA PHE A 48 14.27 -10.65 20.09
C PHE A 48 14.09 -12.11 20.43
N LYS A 49 15.21 -12.85 20.49
CA LYS A 49 15.28 -14.25 20.88
C LYS A 49 16.35 -14.43 21.93
N ILE A 50 16.04 -15.18 22.98
CA ILE A 50 17.01 -15.59 23.99
C ILE A 50 17.41 -17.02 23.67
N ASN A 51 18.68 -17.23 23.30
CA ASN A 51 19.26 -18.55 23.02
C ASN A 51 20.01 -19.04 24.24
N TYR A 52 19.82 -20.30 24.59
CA TYR A 52 20.55 -20.94 25.68
C TYR A 52 20.53 -22.47 25.54
N THR A 53 21.54 -23.13 26.13
CA THR A 53 21.70 -24.59 26.05
C THR A 53 21.02 -25.35 27.21
N LYS A 54 20.81 -24.67 28.35
CA LYS A 54 20.11 -25.21 29.54
C LYS A 54 18.96 -24.32 29.95
N GLU A 55 18.00 -24.85 30.69
CA GLU A 55 16.84 -24.08 31.14
C GLU A 55 17.25 -22.90 32.02
N LEU A 56 16.80 -21.71 31.68
CA LEU A 56 17.05 -20.47 32.39
C LEU A 56 15.71 -19.81 32.76
N ASN A 57 15.70 -19.22 33.93
CA ASN A 57 14.57 -18.46 34.40
C ASN A 57 14.81 -16.97 34.24
N VAL A 58 14.09 -16.34 33.30
CA VAL A 58 14.12 -14.89 33.11
C VAL A 58 13.39 -14.21 34.26
N LYS A 59 14.10 -13.35 34.98
CA LYS A 59 13.56 -12.53 36.08
C LYS A 59 13.11 -11.16 35.62
N LYS A 60 13.83 -10.55 34.67
CA LYS A 60 13.58 -9.17 34.25
C LYS A 60 14.06 -8.92 32.82
N VAL A 61 13.24 -8.22 32.06
CA VAL A 61 13.61 -7.66 30.75
C VAL A 61 13.52 -6.14 30.81
N LEU A 62 14.59 -5.45 30.47
CA LEU A 62 14.68 -3.99 30.39
C LEU A 62 14.75 -3.60 28.92
N VAL A 63 13.69 -2.95 28.44
CA VAL A 63 13.59 -2.36 27.10
C VAL A 63 13.88 -0.87 27.19
N GLU A 64 14.67 -0.35 26.27
CA GLU A 64 14.95 1.08 26.14
C GLU A 64 14.37 1.63 24.83
N PHE A 65 13.99 2.92 24.85
CA PHE A 65 13.44 3.64 23.72
C PHE A 65 14.32 4.84 23.31
N GLU A 66 15.59 4.76 23.59
CA GLU A 66 16.56 5.77 23.18
C GLU A 66 16.57 5.98 21.67
N GLY A 67 16.56 7.23 21.21
CA GLY A 67 16.44 7.61 19.80
C GLY A 67 15.00 7.79 19.31
N THR A 68 13.99 7.54 20.16
CA THR A 68 12.61 7.93 19.94
C THR A 68 12.48 9.45 19.95
N THR A 69 11.76 10.04 18.98
CA THR A 69 11.64 11.51 18.86
C THR A 69 10.99 12.14 20.11
N ASN A 70 9.91 11.54 20.60
CA ASN A 70 9.26 11.95 21.84
C ASN A 70 8.65 10.73 22.54
N ILE A 71 9.16 10.44 23.72
CA ILE A 71 8.75 9.26 24.50
C ILE A 71 7.28 9.34 24.97
N SER A 72 6.73 10.53 25.14
CA SER A 72 5.34 10.71 25.55
C SER A 72 4.33 10.26 24.48
N ASN A 73 4.77 9.98 23.25
CA ASN A 73 3.93 9.40 22.21
C ASN A 73 3.52 7.96 22.51
N ILE A 74 4.27 7.26 23.38
CA ILE A 74 4.04 5.86 23.71
C ILE A 74 3.19 5.79 24.98
N GLY A 75 1.94 5.39 24.82
CA GLY A 75 1.03 5.19 25.97
C GLY A 75 1.31 3.89 26.73
N THR A 76 1.47 2.79 26.00
CA THR A 76 1.63 1.45 26.59
C THR A 76 2.67 0.64 25.81
N VAL A 77 3.49 -0.10 26.53
CA VAL A 77 4.43 -1.08 26.00
C VAL A 77 3.96 -2.49 26.37
N PHE A 78 4.01 -3.39 25.40
CA PHE A 78 3.62 -4.79 25.53
C PHE A 78 4.80 -5.71 25.29
N LEU A 79 4.85 -6.83 25.99
CA LEU A 79 5.76 -7.93 25.74
C LEU A 79 4.94 -9.18 25.43
N PHE A 80 5.16 -9.74 24.24
CA PHE A 80 4.53 -10.98 23.78
C PHE A 80 5.56 -12.11 23.69
N ASP A 81 5.17 -13.30 24.11
CA ASP A 81 5.89 -14.55 23.86
C ASP A 81 5.32 -15.20 22.60
N MET A 82 6.15 -15.31 21.59
CA MET A 82 5.81 -15.87 20.28
C MET A 82 6.13 -17.37 20.18
N GLY A 83 6.67 -17.98 21.22
CA GLY A 83 7.12 -19.36 21.16
C GLY A 83 8.18 -19.56 20.07
N LYS A 84 7.89 -20.42 19.09
CA LYS A 84 8.76 -20.68 17.92
C LYS A 84 8.42 -19.84 16.70
N ASP A 85 7.34 -19.04 16.77
CA ASP A 85 6.92 -18.17 15.66
C ASP A 85 7.87 -16.97 15.55
N SER A 86 8.57 -16.88 14.43
CA SER A 86 9.47 -15.77 14.10
C SER A 86 8.79 -14.65 13.30
N THR A 87 7.47 -14.71 13.12
CA THR A 87 6.72 -13.66 12.41
C THR A 87 6.62 -12.38 13.24
N TRP A 88 6.36 -11.26 12.57
CA TRP A 88 6.16 -9.95 13.19
C TRP A 88 4.68 -9.67 13.52
N GLN A 89 3.87 -10.70 13.72
CA GLN A 89 2.44 -10.61 14.03
C GLN A 89 2.23 -10.86 15.53
N ALA A 90 2.36 -9.82 16.35
CA ALA A 90 2.29 -9.91 17.81
C ALA A 90 0.95 -10.46 18.33
N ASP A 91 -0.13 -10.34 17.56
CA ASP A 91 -1.46 -10.89 17.84
C ASP A 91 -1.51 -12.43 17.82
N ARG A 92 -0.49 -13.09 17.25
CA ARG A 92 -0.32 -14.56 17.31
C ARG A 92 0.39 -15.05 18.57
N GLY A 93 1.02 -14.13 19.32
CA GLY A 93 1.74 -14.44 20.55
C GLY A 93 0.86 -14.35 21.79
N ASN A 94 1.38 -14.88 22.89
CA ASN A 94 0.76 -14.74 24.20
C ASN A 94 1.22 -13.44 24.86
N LEU A 95 0.28 -12.59 25.29
CA LEU A 95 0.64 -11.40 26.05
C LEU A 95 1.23 -11.81 27.41
N VAL A 96 2.50 -11.52 27.62
CA VAL A 96 3.22 -11.82 28.88
C VAL A 96 2.99 -10.69 29.88
N ARG A 97 3.17 -9.44 29.45
CA ARG A 97 3.05 -8.24 30.29
C ARG A 97 2.73 -7.01 29.41
N GLN A 98 2.08 -6.05 30.05
CA GLN A 98 1.94 -4.70 29.52
C GLN A 98 2.23 -3.67 30.62
N LYS A 99 2.68 -2.48 30.20
CA LYS A 99 3.03 -1.40 31.13
C LYS A 99 2.86 -0.04 30.45
N ALA A 100 2.31 0.92 31.17
CA ALA A 100 2.37 2.32 30.76
C ALA A 100 3.84 2.80 30.76
N LEU A 101 4.23 3.56 29.77
CA LEU A 101 5.57 4.12 29.68
C LEU A 101 5.60 5.50 30.32
N THR A 102 6.47 5.67 31.33
CA THR A 102 6.62 6.93 32.06
C THR A 102 8.00 7.58 31.89
N ASN A 103 8.95 6.82 31.34
CA ASN A 103 10.31 7.28 31.04
C ASN A 103 10.86 6.46 29.85
N GLU A 104 12.10 6.69 29.47
CA GLU A 104 12.75 6.01 28.32
C GLU A 104 12.91 4.50 28.46
N HIS A 105 12.45 3.90 29.56
CA HIS A 105 12.65 2.49 29.82
C HIS A 105 11.34 1.79 30.22
N ALA A 106 11.06 0.65 29.61
CA ALA A 106 10.05 -0.28 30.07
C ALA A 106 10.71 -1.48 30.77
N VAL A 107 10.32 -1.69 32.02
CA VAL A 107 10.85 -2.80 32.84
C VAL A 107 9.76 -3.85 33.02
N PHE A 108 9.98 -5.04 32.48
CA PHE A 108 9.12 -6.20 32.65
C PHE A 108 9.73 -7.11 33.70
N THR A 109 9.09 -7.21 34.88
CA THR A 109 9.51 -8.10 35.97
C THR A 109 8.56 -9.28 36.06
N PHE A 110 9.08 -10.47 36.20
CA PHE A 110 8.33 -11.72 36.34
C PHE A 110 8.28 -12.12 37.82
N SER A 111 7.09 -12.17 38.40
CA SER A 111 6.87 -12.56 39.80
C SER A 111 7.24 -14.05 40.01
N ASN A 112 6.84 -14.87 39.05
CA ASN A 112 7.32 -16.25 38.94
C ASN A 112 8.25 -16.29 37.72
N PRO A 113 9.52 -16.67 37.92
CA PRO A 113 10.48 -16.74 36.82
C PRO A 113 9.93 -17.60 35.69
N GLN A 114 10.04 -17.10 34.48
CA GLN A 114 9.52 -17.80 33.32
C GLN A 114 10.61 -18.70 32.74
N GLN A 115 10.32 -19.99 32.65
CA GLN A 115 11.13 -20.92 31.83
C GLN A 115 10.88 -20.62 30.36
N LEU A 116 11.83 -19.94 29.73
CA LEU A 116 11.73 -19.57 28.33
C LEU A 116 12.67 -20.47 27.52
N LYS A 117 12.10 -21.29 26.63
CA LYS A 117 12.89 -22.25 25.82
C LYS A 117 13.11 -21.72 24.40
N ASN A 118 14.21 -21.00 24.17
CA ASN A 118 14.57 -20.52 22.83
C ASN A 118 13.38 -19.88 22.07
N ASN A 119 12.58 -19.10 22.78
CA ASN A 119 11.40 -18.45 22.24
C ASN A 119 11.76 -17.11 21.60
N TYR A 120 10.98 -16.75 20.58
CA TYR A 120 10.91 -15.38 20.09
C TYR A 120 10.00 -14.55 20.98
N PHE A 121 10.34 -13.29 21.14
CA PHE A 121 9.56 -12.28 21.84
C PHE A 121 9.37 -11.07 20.98
N ILE A 122 8.20 -10.43 21.09
CA ILE A 122 7.93 -9.14 20.47
C ILE A 122 7.67 -8.10 21.55
N VAL A 123 8.40 -6.99 21.45
CA VAL A 123 8.04 -5.74 22.10
C VAL A 123 7.16 -4.96 21.13
N ALA A 124 5.96 -4.59 21.58
CA ALA A 124 5.04 -3.78 20.83
C ALA A 124 4.62 -2.53 21.63
N VAL A 125 4.15 -1.49 20.94
CA VAL A 125 3.72 -0.26 21.57
C VAL A 125 2.31 0.13 21.10
N LYS A 126 1.55 0.78 21.98
CA LYS A 126 0.36 1.55 21.63
C LYS A 126 0.74 3.02 21.65
N LEU A 127 0.58 3.70 20.52
CA LEU A 127 0.75 5.14 20.44
C LEU A 127 -0.48 5.89 20.98
N LEU A 128 -0.27 7.12 21.41
CA LEU A 128 -1.35 8.06 21.66
C LEU A 128 -1.91 8.56 20.31
N ASP A 129 -3.22 8.80 20.26
CA ASP A 129 -3.92 9.18 19.02
C ASP A 129 -3.47 10.53 18.46
N ASN A 130 -2.99 11.43 19.29
CA ASN A 130 -2.45 12.73 18.91
C ASN A 130 -0.95 12.72 18.54
N THR A 131 -0.33 11.56 18.43
CA THR A 131 1.08 11.44 18.04
C THR A 131 1.32 12.04 16.64
N PRO A 132 2.29 12.97 16.47
CA PRO A 132 2.61 13.55 15.18
C PRO A 132 3.23 12.52 14.21
N LEU A 133 2.86 12.61 12.93
CA LEU A 133 3.34 11.68 11.89
C LEU A 133 4.82 11.86 11.53
N ASN A 134 5.41 13.02 11.81
CA ASN A 134 6.83 13.30 11.58
C ASN A 134 7.74 12.84 12.72
N HIS A 135 7.20 12.15 13.72
CA HIS A 135 7.98 11.51 14.78
C HIS A 135 8.39 10.08 14.40
N SER A 136 9.25 9.48 15.20
CA SER A 136 9.72 8.10 15.02
C SER A 136 9.91 7.39 16.35
N ILE A 137 9.82 6.06 16.33
CA ILE A 137 10.03 5.19 17.48
C ILE A 137 11.31 4.36 17.25
N SER A 138 12.11 4.21 18.29
CA SER A 138 13.26 3.32 18.32
C SER A 138 13.21 2.50 19.59
N ALA A 139 13.47 1.18 19.51
CA ALA A 139 13.46 0.28 20.66
C ALA A 139 14.65 -0.66 20.64
N GLY A 140 15.09 -1.08 21.84
CA GLY A 140 16.15 -2.06 22.01
C GLY A 140 16.07 -2.75 23.36
N ILE A 141 16.64 -3.95 23.47
CA ILE A 141 16.86 -4.62 24.77
C ILE A 141 18.12 -4.02 25.39
N LYS A 142 17.96 -3.38 26.53
CA LYS A 142 19.09 -2.86 27.31
C LYS A 142 19.71 -3.93 28.18
N LYS A 143 18.87 -4.78 28.82
CA LYS A 143 19.34 -5.77 29.76
C LYS A 143 18.32 -6.89 29.99
N VAL A 144 18.77 -8.12 30.06
CA VAL A 144 17.99 -9.27 30.57
C VAL A 144 18.63 -9.78 31.83
N THR A 145 17.85 -10.01 32.87
CA THR A 145 18.29 -10.55 34.16
C THR A 145 17.67 -11.94 34.35
N PHE A 146 18.50 -12.89 34.76
CA PHE A 146 18.14 -14.29 35.04
C PHE A 146 18.21 -14.55 36.54
N LEU A 147 17.65 -15.66 37.00
CA LEU A 147 17.82 -16.13 38.40
C LEU A 147 19.17 -16.80 38.58
N GLU A 148 19.54 -17.66 37.64
CA GLU A 148 20.63 -18.60 37.76
C GLU A 148 21.94 -18.11 37.11
N SER A 149 21.92 -16.93 36.49
CA SER A 149 23.10 -16.40 35.80
C SER A 149 23.24 -14.89 35.94
N GLN A 150 24.43 -14.39 35.56
CA GLN A 150 24.69 -12.94 35.51
C GLN A 150 23.77 -12.27 34.48
N PRO A 151 23.37 -11.02 34.74
CA PRO A 151 22.59 -10.26 33.77
C PRO A 151 23.34 -10.11 32.45
N LEU A 152 22.61 -10.25 31.32
CA LEU A 152 23.17 -10.09 30.00
C LEU A 152 22.72 -8.74 29.41
N THR A 153 23.69 -7.98 28.91
CA THR A 153 23.47 -6.77 28.10
C THR A 153 23.80 -7.12 26.66
N PRO A 154 22.83 -7.12 25.76
CA PRO A 154 23.11 -7.34 24.35
C PRO A 154 24.05 -6.27 23.81
N SER A 155 24.82 -6.59 22.76
CA SER A 155 25.64 -5.60 22.07
C SER A 155 24.73 -4.48 21.53
N ILE A 156 25.16 -3.25 21.72
CA ILE A 156 24.50 -2.09 21.12
C ILE A 156 24.81 -2.16 19.62
N ASP A 157 23.82 -2.53 18.83
CA ASP A 157 23.92 -2.44 17.39
C ASP A 157 24.04 -0.96 17.00
N ALA A 158 25.13 -0.61 16.30
CA ALA A 158 25.44 0.78 15.93
C ALA A 158 24.36 1.41 15.00
N LYS A 159 23.49 0.59 14.40
CA LYS A 159 22.44 1.04 13.50
C LYS A 159 21.06 0.74 14.09
N ARG A 160 20.59 1.59 15.00
CA ARG A 160 19.20 1.54 15.47
C ARG A 160 18.25 1.93 14.33
N VAL A 161 17.23 1.12 14.10
CA VAL A 161 16.13 1.46 13.17
C VAL A 161 15.23 2.47 13.87
N LYS A 162 14.96 3.59 13.18
CA LYS A 162 13.95 4.56 13.57
C LYS A 162 12.70 4.29 12.74
N GLN A 163 11.73 3.64 13.37
CA GLN A 163 10.48 3.30 12.72
C GLN A 163 9.59 4.54 12.61
N ARG A 164 9.07 4.80 11.42
CA ARG A 164 8.21 5.92 11.11
C ARG A 164 6.84 5.73 11.77
N ILE A 165 6.14 6.83 12.03
CA ILE A 165 4.76 6.80 12.50
C ILE A 165 3.82 6.94 11.32
N GLY A 166 2.85 6.02 11.27
CA GLY A 166 1.77 6.04 10.29
C GLY A 166 0.39 5.92 10.96
N VAL A 167 -0.63 5.83 10.12
CA VAL A 167 -2.02 5.66 10.53
C VAL A 167 -2.52 4.29 10.05
N ALA A 168 -3.08 3.50 10.95
CA ALA A 168 -3.88 2.34 10.59
C ALA A 168 -5.27 2.83 10.13
N LEU A 169 -5.38 3.22 8.86
CA LEU A 169 -6.61 3.80 8.33
C LEU A 169 -7.73 2.77 8.29
N ARG A 170 -7.43 1.53 7.86
CA ARG A 170 -8.38 0.41 7.86
C ARG A 170 -7.68 -0.91 8.18
N LYS A 171 -8.34 -1.72 8.97
CA LYS A 171 -7.93 -3.09 9.32
C LYS A 171 -9.09 -4.05 9.04
N GLY A 172 -8.82 -5.29 8.75
CA GLY A 172 -9.87 -6.32 8.70
C GLY A 172 -10.63 -6.37 10.03
N GLY A 173 -11.96 -6.42 9.94
CA GLY A 173 -12.88 -6.35 11.09
C GLY A 173 -13.37 -4.95 11.44
N ASP A 174 -12.70 -3.88 11.01
CA ASP A 174 -13.24 -2.53 11.17
C ASP A 174 -14.59 -2.44 10.43
N ASP A 175 -15.59 -1.79 11.06
CA ASP A 175 -16.94 -1.64 10.51
C ASP A 175 -17.62 -2.97 10.09
N GLY A 176 -17.17 -4.12 10.63
CA GLY A 176 -17.66 -5.45 10.28
C GLY A 176 -17.17 -5.95 8.90
N ILE A 177 -16.21 -5.28 8.27
CA ILE A 177 -15.71 -5.59 6.94
C ILE A 177 -14.60 -6.64 7.00
N VAL A 178 -14.69 -7.68 6.16
CA VAL A 178 -13.70 -8.75 6.12
C VAL A 178 -12.35 -8.26 5.62
N ARG A 179 -12.32 -7.40 4.58
CA ARG A 179 -11.07 -6.93 4.00
C ARG A 179 -11.20 -5.60 3.28
N TYR A 180 -10.16 -4.76 3.45
CA TYR A 180 -9.94 -3.54 2.68
C TYR A 180 -8.78 -3.74 1.72
N ARG A 181 -8.91 -3.31 0.47
CA ARG A 181 -7.89 -3.43 -0.56
C ARG A 181 -7.91 -2.26 -1.54
N ILE A 182 -6.93 -2.22 -2.44
CA ILE A 182 -6.92 -1.36 -3.64
C ILE A 182 -6.91 0.13 -3.27
N PRO A 183 -5.78 0.65 -2.75
CA PRO A 183 -5.69 2.04 -2.33
C PRO A 183 -5.70 3.02 -3.50
N GLY A 184 -6.45 4.09 -3.36
CA GLY A 184 -6.35 5.33 -4.12
C GLY A 184 -6.19 6.50 -3.15
N LEU A 185 -5.40 7.51 -3.52
CA LEU A 185 -5.17 8.70 -2.69
C LEU A 185 -5.09 9.94 -3.58
N ALA A 186 -5.84 10.98 -3.22
CA ALA A 186 -5.80 12.26 -3.90
C ALA A 186 -5.91 13.41 -2.89
N SER A 187 -5.31 14.56 -3.25
CA SER A 187 -5.53 15.83 -2.58
C SER A 187 -6.48 16.67 -3.44
N THR A 188 -7.53 17.21 -2.83
CA THR A 188 -8.51 18.06 -3.50
C THR A 188 -7.98 19.49 -3.65
N ASN A 189 -8.70 20.34 -4.39
CA ASN A 189 -8.37 21.75 -4.53
C ASN A 189 -8.47 22.53 -3.19
N GLU A 190 -9.19 21.97 -2.21
CA GLU A 190 -9.31 22.49 -0.84
C GLU A 190 -8.25 21.91 0.12
N ASN A 191 -7.26 21.17 -0.41
CA ASN A 191 -6.22 20.45 0.35
C ASN A 191 -6.76 19.35 1.29
N THR A 192 -7.96 18.86 1.05
CA THR A 192 -8.49 17.67 1.70
C THR A 192 -7.86 16.42 1.09
N LEU A 193 -7.38 15.50 1.92
CA LEU A 193 -6.95 14.18 1.46
C LEU A 193 -8.17 13.25 1.37
N LEU A 194 -8.30 12.57 0.24
CA LEU A 194 -9.30 11.52 0.02
C LEU A 194 -8.58 10.19 -0.15
N ALA A 195 -8.78 9.29 0.80
CA ALA A 195 -8.29 7.91 0.76
C ALA A 195 -9.42 6.99 0.33
N LEU A 196 -9.23 6.28 -0.76
CA LEU A 196 -10.23 5.42 -1.38
C LEU A 196 -9.74 3.97 -1.35
N TYR A 197 -10.66 3.01 -1.24
CA TYR A 197 -10.37 1.58 -1.16
C TYR A 197 -11.61 0.72 -1.41
N ASP A 198 -11.39 -0.53 -1.82
CA ASP A 198 -12.42 -1.57 -1.84
C ASP A 198 -12.87 -1.91 -0.41
N VAL A 199 -14.17 -1.96 -0.20
CA VAL A 199 -14.84 -2.42 1.02
C VAL A 199 -15.40 -3.82 0.77
N ARG A 200 -14.59 -4.85 1.02
CA ARG A 200 -14.93 -6.26 0.75
C ARG A 200 -15.66 -6.85 1.95
N ARG A 201 -16.99 -6.90 1.86
CA ARG A 201 -17.87 -7.19 3.01
C ARG A 201 -17.79 -8.64 3.46
N ASP A 202 -17.92 -9.59 2.54
CA ASP A 202 -18.10 -11.00 2.89
C ASP A 202 -16.90 -11.88 2.57
N ARG A 203 -16.08 -11.49 1.58
CA ARG A 203 -14.95 -12.27 1.07
C ARG A 203 -13.75 -11.37 0.78
N GLY A 204 -12.54 -11.88 1.02
CA GLY A 204 -11.32 -11.11 0.80
C GLY A 204 -10.79 -11.11 -0.63
N SER A 205 -11.35 -11.91 -1.53
CA SER A 205 -10.88 -12.09 -2.91
C SER A 205 -11.42 -11.00 -3.85
N ASP A 206 -10.73 -10.80 -4.98
CA ASP A 206 -11.12 -9.82 -5.99
C ASP A 206 -12.48 -10.19 -6.60
N LEU A 207 -13.40 -9.21 -6.69
CA LEU A 207 -14.74 -9.34 -7.24
C LEU A 207 -15.53 -10.59 -6.71
N GLN A 208 -15.38 -10.86 -5.43
CA GLN A 208 -16.07 -11.97 -4.76
C GLN A 208 -17.06 -11.44 -3.72
N GLY A 209 -18.32 -11.34 -4.11
CA GLY A 209 -19.40 -10.91 -3.23
C GLY A 209 -19.67 -9.42 -3.25
N ASN A 210 -20.30 -8.92 -2.21
CA ASN A 210 -20.63 -7.51 -2.03
C ASN A 210 -19.35 -6.70 -1.78
N ILE A 211 -19.01 -5.83 -2.71
CA ILE A 211 -17.85 -4.93 -2.64
C ILE A 211 -18.29 -3.54 -3.03
N ASP A 212 -18.02 -2.57 -2.18
CA ASP A 212 -18.26 -1.16 -2.44
C ASP A 212 -16.94 -0.40 -2.50
N ILE A 213 -16.99 0.86 -2.95
CA ILE A 213 -15.87 1.77 -2.86
C ILE A 213 -16.08 2.71 -1.67
N GLY A 214 -15.20 2.56 -0.67
CA GLY A 214 -15.17 3.41 0.51
C GLY A 214 -14.22 4.58 0.34
N VAL A 215 -14.57 5.70 0.97
CA VAL A 215 -13.75 6.92 1.03
C VAL A 215 -13.64 7.40 2.48
N SER A 216 -12.43 7.73 2.91
CA SER A 216 -12.17 8.49 4.13
C SER A 216 -11.54 9.83 3.79
N ARG A 217 -11.93 10.88 4.52
CA ARG A 217 -11.47 12.25 4.33
C ARG A 217 -10.56 12.68 5.49
N SER A 218 -9.54 13.47 5.18
CA SER A 218 -8.72 14.15 6.18
C SER A 218 -8.48 15.60 5.75
N THR A 219 -8.71 16.54 6.66
CA THR A 219 -8.49 17.98 6.46
C THR A 219 -7.26 18.51 7.23
N ASP A 220 -6.50 17.61 7.85
CA ASP A 220 -5.35 17.95 8.69
C ASP A 220 -4.04 17.25 8.22
N GLY A 221 -3.94 17.00 6.91
CA GLY A 221 -2.76 16.37 6.31
C GLY A 221 -2.59 14.90 6.66
N GLY A 222 -3.66 14.21 7.01
CA GLY A 222 -3.66 12.77 7.31
C GLY A 222 -3.41 12.42 8.78
N ASN A 223 -3.36 13.41 9.69
CA ASN A 223 -3.21 13.15 11.12
C ASN A 223 -4.45 12.48 11.72
N THR A 224 -5.64 12.90 11.27
CA THR A 224 -6.92 12.28 11.61
C THR A 224 -7.77 12.08 10.34
N TRP A 225 -8.68 11.14 10.40
CA TRP A 225 -9.54 10.76 9.29
C TRP A 225 -10.99 10.66 9.74
N GLU A 226 -11.88 11.20 8.91
CA GLU A 226 -13.32 11.08 9.13
C GLU A 226 -13.77 9.60 8.99
N PRO A 227 -14.91 9.23 9.57
CA PRO A 227 -15.53 7.92 9.32
C PRO A 227 -15.69 7.63 7.83
N MET A 228 -15.54 6.36 7.46
CA MET A 228 -15.73 5.92 6.09
C MET A 228 -17.12 6.27 5.57
N ARG A 229 -17.17 6.77 4.33
CA ARG A 229 -18.39 6.89 3.52
C ARG A 229 -18.31 5.94 2.34
N ILE A 230 -19.43 5.43 1.90
CA ILE A 230 -19.52 4.68 0.64
C ILE A 230 -19.73 5.68 -0.48
N ALA A 231 -18.80 5.69 -1.44
CA ALA A 231 -18.84 6.57 -2.60
C ALA A 231 -19.48 5.91 -3.82
N LEU A 232 -19.36 4.58 -3.93
CA LEU A 232 -19.94 3.83 -5.02
C LEU A 232 -20.38 2.46 -4.51
N ASP A 233 -21.70 2.24 -4.54
CA ASP A 233 -22.40 0.99 -4.23
C ASP A 233 -23.41 0.73 -5.36
N MET A 234 -23.49 -0.48 -5.84
CA MET A 234 -24.43 -0.84 -6.90
C MET A 234 -25.73 -1.44 -6.36
N GLY A 235 -25.80 -1.77 -5.07
CA GLY A 235 -27.00 -2.37 -4.49
C GLY A 235 -27.44 -3.62 -5.27
N GLU A 236 -28.72 -3.69 -5.65
CA GLU A 236 -29.23 -4.67 -6.60
C GLU A 236 -29.06 -4.14 -8.02
N TYR A 237 -28.22 -4.79 -8.80
CA TYR A 237 -27.91 -4.37 -10.16
C TYR A 237 -27.70 -5.58 -11.09
N GLY A 238 -27.96 -5.41 -12.38
CA GLY A 238 -27.82 -6.47 -13.38
C GLY A 238 -28.71 -7.70 -13.13
N ASN A 239 -29.87 -7.52 -12.49
CA ASN A 239 -30.79 -8.56 -12.04
C ASN A 239 -30.17 -9.53 -11.00
N LEU A 240 -29.17 -9.08 -10.27
CA LEU A 240 -28.54 -9.84 -9.18
C LEU A 240 -28.84 -9.22 -7.82
N PRO A 241 -29.13 -10.03 -6.78
CA PRO A 241 -29.12 -9.57 -5.40
C PRO A 241 -27.81 -8.88 -5.02
N GLN A 242 -27.86 -7.94 -4.08
CA GLN A 242 -26.71 -7.11 -3.66
C GLN A 242 -25.45 -7.94 -3.32
N LYS A 243 -25.61 -9.13 -2.73
CA LYS A 243 -24.45 -9.98 -2.37
C LYS A 243 -23.60 -10.45 -3.56
N PHE A 244 -24.09 -10.31 -4.79
CA PHE A 244 -23.34 -10.62 -6.01
C PHE A 244 -22.80 -9.38 -6.71
N ASN A 245 -23.10 -8.20 -6.20
CA ASN A 245 -22.71 -6.94 -6.79
C ASN A 245 -21.44 -6.42 -6.14
N GLY A 246 -20.33 -6.45 -6.89
CA GLY A 246 -19.04 -5.95 -6.47
C GLY A 246 -18.51 -4.90 -7.44
N VAL A 247 -18.14 -3.74 -6.89
CA VAL A 247 -17.37 -2.71 -7.60
C VAL A 247 -15.97 -2.70 -7.01
N SER A 248 -14.94 -2.76 -7.87
CA SER A 248 -13.54 -2.86 -7.46
C SER A 248 -12.64 -2.07 -8.40
N ASP A 249 -11.33 -2.05 -8.09
CA ASP A 249 -10.28 -1.42 -8.88
C ASP A 249 -10.53 0.07 -9.12
N ALA A 250 -10.96 0.79 -8.07
CA ALA A 250 -11.36 2.17 -8.22
C ALA A 250 -10.19 3.13 -8.40
N CYS A 251 -10.42 4.17 -9.20
CA CYS A 251 -9.49 5.25 -9.48
C CYS A 251 -10.14 6.60 -9.16
N ILE A 252 -9.47 7.45 -8.38
CA ILE A 252 -9.93 8.80 -8.05
C ILE A 252 -9.28 9.84 -8.97
N LEU A 253 -10.05 10.83 -9.43
CA LEU A 253 -9.57 11.95 -10.22
C LEU A 253 -10.15 13.25 -9.69
N VAL A 254 -9.29 14.21 -9.39
CA VAL A 254 -9.67 15.57 -8.99
C VAL A 254 -9.52 16.48 -10.20
N ASP A 255 -10.62 17.13 -10.61
CA ASP A 255 -10.56 18.17 -11.63
C ASP A 255 -9.96 19.44 -11.02
N LYS A 256 -8.79 19.82 -11.49
CA LYS A 256 -8.08 21.01 -11.00
C LYS A 256 -8.72 22.33 -11.39
N ASN A 257 -9.60 22.32 -12.37
CA ASN A 257 -10.27 23.52 -12.90
C ASN A 257 -11.67 23.75 -12.30
N SER A 258 -12.18 22.76 -11.57
CA SER A 258 -13.46 22.82 -10.89
C SER A 258 -13.37 22.14 -9.52
N ASN A 259 -14.46 22.11 -8.77
CA ASN A 259 -14.53 21.34 -7.52
C ASN A 259 -15.04 19.90 -7.73
N ALA A 260 -15.05 19.43 -8.99
CA ALA A 260 -15.51 18.09 -9.29
C ALA A 260 -14.43 17.05 -8.95
N ILE A 261 -14.86 15.99 -8.30
CA ILE A 261 -14.05 14.81 -7.98
C ILE A 261 -14.79 13.62 -8.56
N TYR A 262 -14.07 12.80 -9.31
CA TYR A 262 -14.62 11.60 -9.94
C TYR A 262 -14.01 10.36 -9.31
N ILE A 263 -14.81 9.32 -9.10
CA ILE A 263 -14.34 7.97 -8.80
C ILE A 263 -14.85 7.05 -9.89
N ALA A 264 -13.93 6.41 -10.59
CA ALA A 264 -14.23 5.35 -11.55
C ALA A 264 -14.09 3.99 -10.86
N GLY A 265 -14.95 3.03 -11.21
CA GLY A 265 -14.90 1.66 -10.69
C GLY A 265 -15.34 0.64 -11.73
N CYS A 266 -14.89 -0.60 -11.59
CA CYS A 266 -15.30 -1.71 -12.42
C CYS A 266 -16.35 -2.56 -11.69
N TRP A 267 -17.55 -2.62 -12.21
CA TRP A 267 -18.53 -3.64 -11.85
C TRP A 267 -18.47 -4.79 -12.85
N MET A 268 -18.64 -6.02 -12.38
CA MET A 268 -18.55 -7.18 -13.26
C MET A 268 -19.68 -8.16 -12.99
N HIS A 269 -20.39 -8.48 -14.07
CA HIS A 269 -21.30 -9.62 -14.10
C HIS A 269 -20.57 -10.85 -14.62
N GLY A 270 -20.30 -11.78 -13.80
CA GLY A 270 -19.54 -12.97 -14.20
C GLY A 270 -19.64 -14.00 -13.09
N VAL A 271 -20.90 -14.29 -12.71
CA VAL A 271 -21.15 -15.27 -11.65
C VAL A 271 -21.19 -16.65 -12.27
N ILE A 272 -20.31 -17.51 -11.78
CA ILE A 272 -20.21 -18.90 -12.19
C ILE A 272 -20.57 -19.84 -11.03
N ASP A 273 -21.08 -21.01 -11.37
CA ASP A 273 -21.19 -22.11 -10.43
C ASP A 273 -19.82 -22.60 -10.01
N SER A 274 -19.56 -22.68 -8.71
CA SER A 274 -18.24 -22.99 -8.15
C SER A 274 -17.76 -24.41 -8.45
N LYS A 275 -18.68 -25.35 -8.75
CA LYS A 275 -18.36 -26.76 -9.00
C LYS A 275 -18.13 -27.03 -10.49
N THR A 276 -18.95 -26.43 -11.34
CA THR A 276 -18.92 -26.70 -12.78
C THR A 276 -18.09 -25.71 -13.57
N GLY A 277 -17.83 -24.51 -13.00
CA GLY A 277 -17.15 -23.38 -13.67
C GLY A 277 -17.97 -22.77 -14.82
N ARG A 278 -19.25 -23.14 -14.96
CA ARG A 278 -20.17 -22.62 -16.00
C ARG A 278 -20.94 -21.41 -15.46
N PRO A 279 -21.46 -20.51 -16.31
CA PRO A 279 -22.33 -19.43 -15.88
C PRO A 279 -23.46 -19.96 -14.98
N ALA A 280 -23.63 -19.36 -13.83
CA ALA A 280 -24.70 -19.68 -12.90
C ALA A 280 -25.99 -18.98 -13.33
N THR A 281 -27.10 -19.68 -13.29
CA THR A 281 -28.44 -19.16 -13.55
C THR A 281 -29.28 -19.20 -12.26
N ASP A 282 -30.36 -18.43 -12.23
CA ASP A 282 -31.38 -18.48 -11.16
C ASP A 282 -30.82 -18.21 -9.76
N LEU A 283 -29.84 -17.30 -9.67
CA LEU A 283 -29.23 -16.91 -8.39
C LEU A 283 -30.22 -16.13 -7.53
N THR A 284 -30.30 -16.52 -6.26
CA THR A 284 -31.09 -15.86 -5.23
C THR A 284 -30.18 -15.39 -4.09
N ALA A 285 -30.69 -14.55 -3.20
CA ALA A 285 -29.96 -14.14 -2.00
C ALA A 285 -29.49 -15.34 -1.14
N GLY A 286 -30.17 -16.49 -1.22
CA GLY A 286 -29.81 -17.75 -0.54
C GLY A 286 -28.72 -18.58 -1.25
N SER A 287 -28.37 -18.31 -2.50
CA SER A 287 -27.40 -19.11 -3.25
C SER A 287 -26.00 -19.07 -2.62
N THR A 288 -25.36 -20.24 -2.48
CA THR A 288 -24.04 -20.39 -1.83
C THR A 288 -22.97 -20.92 -2.77
N ASN A 289 -23.36 -21.64 -3.83
CA ASN A 289 -22.45 -22.29 -4.78
C ASN A 289 -22.20 -21.39 -6.00
N TRP A 290 -21.34 -20.36 -5.81
CA TRP A 290 -21.02 -19.40 -6.85
C TRP A 290 -19.65 -18.74 -6.64
N ASN A 291 -19.06 -18.23 -7.73
CA ASN A 291 -17.92 -17.33 -7.72
C ASN A 291 -18.08 -16.25 -8.78
N HIS A 292 -17.55 -15.06 -8.55
CA HIS A 292 -17.26 -14.14 -9.63
C HIS A 292 -16.01 -14.62 -10.36
N GLN A 293 -16.08 -14.73 -11.67
CA GLN A 293 -14.94 -15.18 -12.49
C GLN A 293 -14.68 -14.17 -13.60
N TRP A 294 -13.80 -13.28 -13.35
CA TRP A 294 -13.45 -12.23 -14.30
C TRP A 294 -12.45 -12.67 -15.39
N ARG A 295 -11.90 -13.90 -15.31
CA ARG A 295 -10.95 -14.40 -16.30
C ARG A 295 -11.61 -15.00 -17.53
N ASN A 296 -12.53 -15.91 -17.37
CA ASN A 296 -13.10 -16.67 -18.48
C ASN A 296 -14.48 -16.17 -18.91
N TYR A 297 -15.45 -16.26 -18.01
CA TYR A 297 -16.85 -15.94 -18.31
C TYR A 297 -17.33 -14.66 -17.64
N GLY A 298 -16.48 -13.99 -16.87
CA GLY A 298 -16.85 -12.83 -16.09
C GLY A 298 -17.09 -11.58 -16.91
N SER A 299 -16.42 -11.46 -18.07
CA SER A 299 -16.62 -10.35 -19.00
C SER A 299 -16.46 -10.83 -20.44
N LEU A 300 -17.44 -10.52 -21.27
CA LEU A 300 -17.50 -10.89 -22.69
C LEU A 300 -17.53 -9.64 -23.58
N PRO A 301 -17.30 -9.76 -24.89
CA PRO A 301 -17.53 -8.68 -25.85
C PRO A 301 -18.94 -8.12 -25.79
N GLY A 302 -19.14 -6.91 -26.32
CA GLY A 302 -20.42 -6.21 -26.32
C GLY A 302 -20.62 -5.31 -25.12
N PHE A 303 -21.86 -4.92 -24.85
CA PHE A 303 -22.25 -3.93 -23.84
C PHE A 303 -23.36 -4.41 -22.91
N ASP A 304 -23.82 -5.65 -23.08
CA ASP A 304 -24.87 -6.24 -22.24
C ASP A 304 -24.40 -6.32 -20.79
N ILE A 305 -25.13 -5.67 -19.88
CA ILE A 305 -24.80 -5.63 -18.46
C ILE A 305 -24.75 -7.00 -17.82
N ASN A 306 -25.48 -7.98 -18.38
CA ASN A 306 -25.50 -9.35 -17.87
C ASN A 306 -24.36 -10.22 -18.41
N LYS A 307 -23.49 -9.69 -19.28
CA LYS A 307 -22.44 -10.47 -19.95
C LYS A 307 -21.06 -9.82 -19.94
N THR A 308 -20.97 -8.53 -19.66
CA THR A 308 -19.70 -7.82 -19.71
C THR A 308 -19.51 -6.89 -18.51
N SER A 309 -18.25 -6.63 -18.17
CA SER A 309 -17.90 -5.63 -17.15
C SER A 309 -18.45 -4.26 -17.51
N GLN A 310 -18.81 -3.51 -16.49
CA GLN A 310 -19.30 -2.14 -16.63
C GLN A 310 -18.33 -1.16 -16.04
N PHE A 311 -18.01 -0.12 -16.80
CA PHE A 311 -17.20 1.00 -16.34
C PHE A 311 -18.13 2.05 -15.75
N LEU A 312 -18.03 2.23 -14.44
CA LEU A 312 -18.90 3.13 -13.67
C LEU A 312 -18.13 4.35 -13.20
N ILE A 313 -18.80 5.49 -13.14
CA ILE A 313 -18.25 6.72 -12.55
C ILE A 313 -19.28 7.29 -11.57
N THR A 314 -18.82 7.75 -10.41
CA THR A 314 -19.56 8.63 -9.53
C THR A 314 -18.84 9.98 -9.41
N LYS A 315 -19.55 11.02 -9.01
CA LYS A 315 -19.04 12.39 -8.92
C LYS A 315 -19.41 13.03 -7.58
N SER A 316 -18.46 13.76 -7.01
CA SER A 316 -18.68 14.69 -5.89
C SER A 316 -18.39 16.13 -6.35
N ILE A 317 -19.12 17.10 -5.80
CA ILE A 317 -18.92 18.55 -6.02
C ILE A 317 -18.77 19.33 -4.72
N ASP A 318 -18.67 18.62 -3.59
CA ASP A 318 -18.65 19.17 -2.24
C ASP A 318 -17.43 18.66 -1.43
N ASP A 319 -16.29 18.56 -2.10
CA ASP A 319 -15.01 18.12 -1.50
C ASP A 319 -15.06 16.68 -0.96
N GLY A 320 -15.80 15.79 -1.65
CA GLY A 320 -15.90 14.37 -1.31
C GLY A 320 -16.78 14.07 -0.10
N LYS A 321 -17.63 15.00 0.33
CA LYS A 321 -18.57 14.78 1.45
C LYS A 321 -19.76 13.93 1.02
N THR A 322 -20.28 14.17 -0.19
CA THR A 322 -21.36 13.38 -0.80
C THR A 322 -21.00 12.97 -2.22
N TRP A 323 -21.62 11.90 -2.69
CA TRP A 323 -21.39 11.29 -4.00
C TRP A 323 -22.70 11.09 -4.73
N GLY A 324 -22.70 11.35 -6.03
CA GLY A 324 -23.87 11.16 -6.88
C GLY A 324 -24.08 9.68 -7.23
N ASP A 325 -25.20 9.39 -7.88
CA ASP A 325 -25.52 8.05 -8.37
C ASP A 325 -24.48 7.58 -9.41
N PRO A 326 -24.21 6.27 -9.49
CA PRO A 326 -23.28 5.72 -10.46
C PRO A 326 -23.75 5.95 -11.91
N ILE A 327 -22.85 6.47 -12.74
CA ILE A 327 -23.07 6.68 -14.18
C ILE A 327 -22.32 5.59 -14.93
N ASN A 328 -23.02 4.84 -15.78
CA ASN A 328 -22.42 3.81 -16.61
C ASN A 328 -21.94 4.40 -17.94
N ILE A 329 -20.62 4.46 -18.11
CA ILE A 329 -19.97 4.99 -19.31
C ILE A 329 -19.41 3.89 -20.22
N THR A 330 -19.71 2.62 -19.99
CA THR A 330 -19.14 1.47 -20.72
C THR A 330 -19.22 1.64 -22.24
N LYS A 331 -20.37 2.09 -22.76
CA LYS A 331 -20.57 2.28 -24.21
C LYS A 331 -19.70 3.39 -24.80
N GLN A 332 -19.18 4.30 -23.98
CA GLN A 332 -18.32 5.40 -24.42
C GLN A 332 -16.85 4.97 -24.52
N VAL A 333 -16.42 4.04 -23.63
CA VAL A 333 -14.99 3.77 -23.40
C VAL A 333 -14.56 2.34 -23.69
N LYS A 334 -15.48 1.45 -24.04
CA LYS A 334 -15.19 0.06 -24.38
C LYS A 334 -15.47 -0.21 -25.86
N SER A 335 -14.52 -0.81 -26.57
CA SER A 335 -14.80 -1.36 -27.90
C SER A 335 -15.77 -2.54 -27.80
N ASN A 336 -16.67 -2.68 -28.79
CA ASN A 336 -17.60 -3.81 -28.86
C ASN A 336 -16.92 -5.19 -28.89
N GLU A 337 -15.67 -5.25 -29.39
CA GLU A 337 -14.88 -6.47 -29.48
C GLU A 337 -14.12 -6.80 -28.19
N TRP A 338 -13.92 -5.83 -27.30
CA TRP A 338 -13.15 -6.05 -26.08
C TRP A 338 -13.94 -6.86 -25.04
N HIS A 339 -13.24 -7.73 -24.35
CA HIS A 339 -13.78 -8.47 -23.22
C HIS A 339 -13.89 -7.61 -21.95
N LEU A 340 -12.95 -6.69 -21.75
CA LEU A 340 -12.86 -5.87 -20.54
C LEU A 340 -12.46 -4.43 -20.89
N SER A 341 -13.07 -3.48 -20.23
CA SER A 341 -12.57 -2.11 -20.05
C SER A 341 -12.86 -1.71 -18.60
N ALA A 342 -11.84 -1.30 -17.87
CA ALA A 342 -11.90 -0.98 -16.45
C ALA A 342 -10.91 0.13 -16.10
N PRO A 343 -11.15 0.91 -15.03
CA PRO A 343 -10.10 1.78 -14.51
C PRO A 343 -8.91 0.95 -14.03
N ALA A 344 -7.73 1.54 -14.02
CA ALA A 344 -6.62 1.05 -13.23
C ALA A 344 -6.67 1.70 -11.84
N PRO A 345 -6.36 0.94 -10.76
CA PRO A 345 -6.46 1.46 -9.41
C PRO A 345 -5.54 2.66 -9.15
N GLY A 346 -5.89 3.51 -8.19
CA GLY A 346 -5.06 4.62 -7.75
C GLY A 346 -5.66 5.99 -8.06
N SER A 347 -4.96 6.84 -8.81
CA SER A 347 -5.44 8.18 -9.16
C SER A 347 -5.22 8.53 -10.64
N GLY A 348 -6.20 9.24 -11.22
CA GLY A 348 -6.09 9.92 -12.50
C GLY A 348 -5.48 11.31 -12.35
N ILE A 349 -5.38 12.03 -13.45
CA ILE A 349 -4.80 13.37 -13.52
C ILE A 349 -5.67 14.34 -14.33
N THR A 350 -5.58 15.62 -14.00
CA THR A 350 -6.00 16.72 -14.89
C THR A 350 -4.76 17.22 -15.61
N LEU A 351 -4.78 17.23 -16.95
CA LEU A 351 -3.71 17.78 -17.77
C LEU A 351 -3.68 19.30 -17.71
N ASP A 352 -2.59 19.90 -18.17
CA ASP A 352 -2.41 21.36 -18.20
C ASP A 352 -3.44 22.08 -19.09
N ASP A 353 -3.99 21.40 -20.09
CA ASP A 353 -5.08 21.89 -20.96
C ASP A 353 -6.48 21.66 -20.37
N GLY A 354 -6.58 21.08 -19.17
CA GLY A 354 -7.84 20.77 -18.50
C GLY A 354 -8.46 19.42 -18.85
N THR A 355 -7.84 18.64 -19.74
CA THR A 355 -8.30 17.27 -20.04
C THR A 355 -8.19 16.39 -18.80
N LEU A 356 -9.28 15.71 -18.47
CA LEU A 356 -9.34 14.73 -17.38
C LEU A 356 -8.90 13.37 -17.91
N VAL A 357 -7.98 12.67 -17.23
CA VAL A 357 -7.46 11.39 -17.71
C VAL A 357 -7.41 10.36 -16.58
N PHE A 358 -8.09 9.24 -16.78
CA PHE A 358 -7.94 8.03 -15.97
C PHE A 358 -6.93 7.08 -16.60
N PRO A 359 -5.99 6.49 -15.85
CA PRO A 359 -5.31 5.27 -16.25
C PRO A 359 -6.32 4.12 -16.32
N THR A 360 -6.26 3.32 -17.37
CA THR A 360 -7.23 2.25 -17.61
C THR A 360 -6.57 0.97 -18.09
N GLN A 361 -7.29 -0.13 -18.01
CA GLN A 361 -6.88 -1.47 -18.40
C GLN A 361 -8.01 -2.18 -19.13
N GLY A 362 -7.65 -3.16 -19.95
CA GLY A 362 -8.64 -3.93 -20.67
C GLY A 362 -8.17 -5.30 -21.08
N LYS A 363 -9.05 -6.01 -21.78
CA LYS A 363 -8.75 -7.23 -22.54
C LYS A 363 -9.33 -7.08 -23.93
N ASP A 364 -8.51 -7.34 -24.93
CA ASP A 364 -8.92 -7.28 -26.33
C ASP A 364 -9.82 -8.44 -26.75
N LYS A 365 -10.10 -8.56 -28.06
CA LYS A 365 -10.91 -9.63 -28.65
C LYS A 365 -10.33 -11.03 -28.43
N ASP A 366 -9.02 -11.14 -28.26
CA ASP A 366 -8.31 -12.40 -28.02
C ASP A 366 -8.04 -12.65 -26.53
N GLN A 367 -8.68 -11.86 -25.65
CA GLN A 367 -8.51 -11.86 -24.19
C GLN A 367 -7.10 -11.48 -23.71
N ILE A 368 -6.26 -10.91 -24.58
CA ILE A 368 -4.95 -10.42 -24.19
C ILE A 368 -5.12 -9.14 -23.37
N PRO A 369 -4.59 -9.10 -22.15
CA PRO A 369 -4.68 -7.89 -21.35
C PRO A 369 -3.81 -6.77 -21.93
N PHE A 370 -4.26 -5.54 -21.74
CA PHE A 370 -3.55 -4.32 -22.15
C PHE A 370 -3.81 -3.18 -21.17
N SER A 371 -2.94 -2.19 -21.20
CA SER A 371 -3.13 -0.89 -20.56
C SER A 371 -3.49 0.16 -21.61
N ASN A 372 -4.29 1.15 -21.22
CA ASN A 372 -4.60 2.34 -22.01
C ASN A 372 -4.97 3.51 -21.10
N ILE A 373 -5.60 4.54 -21.64
CA ILE A 373 -6.18 5.66 -20.89
C ILE A 373 -7.61 5.90 -21.31
N THR A 374 -8.40 6.48 -20.41
CA THR A 374 -9.74 7.00 -20.68
C THR A 374 -9.76 8.48 -20.31
N TYR A 375 -10.26 9.34 -21.18
CA TYR A 375 -10.17 10.79 -21.01
C TYR A 375 -11.46 11.52 -21.34
N SER A 376 -11.61 12.73 -20.78
CA SER A 376 -12.69 13.68 -21.05
C SER A 376 -12.12 15.06 -21.32
N LYS A 377 -12.61 15.74 -22.37
CA LYS A 377 -12.24 17.12 -22.74
C LYS A 377 -13.32 18.15 -22.36
N ASP A 378 -14.42 17.72 -21.79
CA ASP A 378 -15.61 18.53 -21.52
C ASP A 378 -16.01 18.50 -20.02
N GLY A 379 -15.02 18.34 -19.13
CA GLY A 379 -15.23 18.32 -17.69
C GLY A 379 -16.05 17.11 -17.21
N GLY A 380 -15.84 15.94 -17.83
CA GLY A 380 -16.44 14.67 -17.42
C GLY A 380 -17.87 14.44 -17.93
N GLN A 381 -18.36 15.24 -18.89
CA GLN A 381 -19.68 15.02 -19.50
C GLN A 381 -19.64 13.83 -20.46
N THR A 382 -18.60 13.75 -21.29
CA THR A 382 -18.34 12.59 -22.17
C THR A 382 -16.92 12.06 -21.98
N TRP A 383 -16.77 10.77 -22.26
CA TRP A 383 -15.50 10.05 -22.09
C TRP A 383 -15.12 9.28 -23.35
N GLN A 384 -13.83 9.18 -23.61
CA GLN A 384 -13.26 8.47 -24.74
C GLN A 384 -12.09 7.59 -24.27
N ALA A 385 -11.85 6.47 -24.94
CA ALA A 385 -10.71 5.60 -24.68
C ALA A 385 -9.61 5.78 -25.72
N GLY A 386 -8.37 5.89 -25.26
CA GLY A 386 -7.19 5.74 -26.11
C GLY A 386 -7.00 4.30 -26.56
N LYS A 387 -6.19 4.09 -27.60
CA LYS A 387 -5.80 2.76 -28.07
C LYS A 387 -4.93 2.03 -27.02
N PRO A 388 -4.89 0.70 -27.01
CA PRO A 388 -3.97 -0.06 -26.18
C PRO A 388 -2.53 0.39 -26.35
N SER A 389 -1.83 0.64 -25.24
CA SER A 389 -0.44 1.11 -25.23
C SER A 389 0.55 -0.05 -25.37
N TYR A 390 0.33 -1.10 -24.58
CA TYR A 390 1.19 -2.29 -24.60
C TYR A 390 0.39 -3.52 -24.17
N SER A 391 0.60 -4.62 -24.90
CA SER A 391 -0.05 -5.90 -24.63
C SER A 391 0.54 -6.60 -23.40
N ASN A 392 -0.22 -7.52 -22.82
CA ASN A 392 0.15 -8.31 -21.64
C ASN A 392 0.47 -7.47 -20.40
N THR A 393 -0.05 -6.24 -20.35
CA THR A 393 -0.03 -5.33 -19.20
C THR A 393 -1.43 -5.17 -18.61
N THR A 394 -1.51 -4.59 -17.42
CA THR A 394 -2.78 -4.41 -16.70
C THR A 394 -2.81 -3.06 -15.98
N GLU A 395 -2.87 -3.08 -14.66
CA GLU A 395 -2.93 -1.88 -13.81
C GLU A 395 -1.75 -0.95 -14.09
N ASN A 396 -2.03 0.33 -14.13
CA ASN A 396 -1.04 1.34 -14.50
C ASN A 396 -1.35 2.68 -13.83
N MET A 397 -0.38 3.56 -13.84
CA MET A 397 -0.51 4.95 -13.41
C MET A 397 0.09 5.87 -14.47
N ILE A 398 -0.34 7.12 -14.45
CA ILE A 398 0.05 8.13 -15.44
C ILE A 398 0.56 9.40 -14.78
N VAL A 399 1.47 10.09 -15.47
CA VAL A 399 1.90 11.46 -15.14
C VAL A 399 2.08 12.26 -16.42
N GLN A 400 1.88 13.59 -16.34
CA GLN A 400 2.18 14.48 -17.44
C GLN A 400 3.63 14.95 -17.37
N LEU A 401 4.38 14.80 -18.47
CA LEU A 401 5.74 15.29 -18.63
C LEU A 401 5.75 16.80 -18.94
N SER A 402 6.93 17.42 -18.88
CA SER A 402 7.08 18.86 -19.14
C SER A 402 6.83 19.25 -20.60
N ASP A 403 6.95 18.30 -21.54
CA ASP A 403 6.63 18.51 -22.95
C ASP A 403 5.14 18.31 -23.29
N GLY A 404 4.29 18.13 -22.27
CA GLY A 404 2.86 17.90 -22.38
C GLY A 404 2.45 16.46 -22.65
N SER A 405 3.40 15.57 -22.94
CA SER A 405 3.09 14.15 -23.14
C SER A 405 2.67 13.44 -21.84
N ILE A 406 1.95 12.35 -21.96
CA ILE A 406 1.54 11.49 -20.86
C ILE A 406 2.47 10.29 -20.81
N MET A 407 3.16 10.07 -19.69
CA MET A 407 3.86 8.83 -19.39
C MET A 407 2.91 7.85 -18.70
N GLN A 408 2.84 6.63 -19.21
CA GLN A 408 2.10 5.52 -18.61
C GLN A 408 3.08 4.48 -18.06
N ASN A 409 2.99 4.18 -16.77
CA ASN A 409 3.81 3.20 -16.05
C ASN A 409 2.95 1.99 -15.68
N MET A 410 3.23 0.84 -16.28
CA MET A 410 2.34 -0.31 -16.33
C MET A 410 2.91 -1.53 -15.59
N ARG A 411 2.04 -2.26 -14.91
CA ARG A 411 2.29 -3.62 -14.40
C ARG A 411 2.37 -4.57 -15.58
N ASP A 412 3.49 -5.28 -15.70
CA ASP A 412 3.72 -6.24 -16.78
C ASP A 412 3.60 -7.67 -16.29
N ASN A 413 2.67 -8.44 -16.88
CA ASN A 413 2.46 -9.84 -16.52
C ASN A 413 3.63 -10.76 -16.89
N ARG A 414 4.52 -10.35 -17.82
CA ARG A 414 5.74 -11.07 -18.17
C ARG A 414 6.67 -11.22 -16.99
N ASN A 415 6.68 -10.25 -16.07
CA ASN A 415 7.48 -10.25 -14.86
C ASN A 415 7.10 -11.37 -13.87
N ARG A 416 6.02 -12.10 -14.10
CA ARG A 416 5.71 -13.32 -13.35
C ARG A 416 6.82 -14.36 -13.48
N HIS A 417 7.41 -14.45 -14.65
CA HIS A 417 8.47 -15.41 -14.99
C HIS A 417 9.84 -14.72 -15.21
N GLU A 418 9.83 -13.46 -15.63
CA GLU A 418 11.04 -12.68 -15.83
C GLU A 418 11.62 -12.20 -14.48
N LYS A 419 12.83 -12.71 -14.14
CA LYS A 419 13.53 -12.37 -12.89
C LYS A 419 14.96 -11.88 -13.12
N SER A 420 15.38 -11.78 -14.39
CA SER A 420 16.67 -11.22 -14.79
C SER A 420 16.69 -9.68 -14.66
N ASP A 421 17.65 -9.04 -15.25
CA ASP A 421 17.75 -7.58 -15.29
C ASP A 421 16.73 -6.93 -16.23
N SER A 422 16.03 -7.72 -17.04
CA SER A 422 14.88 -7.29 -17.84
C SER A 422 13.56 -7.27 -17.05
N ASN A 423 13.54 -7.69 -15.76
CA ASN A 423 12.39 -7.47 -14.92
C ASN A 423 12.24 -5.98 -14.64
N GLY A 424 11.12 -5.40 -15.03
CA GLY A 424 10.82 -3.99 -14.76
C GLY A 424 9.46 -3.57 -15.26
N ARG A 425 9.06 -2.38 -14.88
CA ARG A 425 7.80 -1.75 -15.31
C ARG A 425 7.83 -1.54 -16.82
N ALA A 426 6.73 -1.80 -17.50
CA ALA A 426 6.53 -1.38 -18.88
C ALA A 426 6.17 0.11 -18.90
N ILE A 427 6.89 0.93 -19.69
CA ILE A 427 6.72 2.39 -19.70
C ILE A 427 6.62 2.89 -21.14
N PHE A 428 5.53 3.59 -21.43
CA PHE A 428 5.25 4.21 -22.73
C PHE A 428 4.79 5.66 -22.54
N THR A 429 4.91 6.45 -23.61
CA THR A 429 4.46 7.85 -23.64
C THR A 429 3.55 8.11 -24.84
N THR A 430 2.66 9.11 -24.70
CA THR A 430 1.78 9.56 -25.79
C THR A 430 1.63 11.08 -25.76
N LYS A 431 1.55 11.72 -26.95
CA LYS A 431 1.26 13.16 -27.12
C LYS A 431 -0.17 13.44 -27.62
N ASN A 432 -0.91 12.40 -27.95
CA ASN A 432 -2.20 12.51 -28.62
C ASN A 432 -3.29 11.64 -27.98
N LEU A 433 -3.28 11.62 -26.62
CA LEU A 433 -4.30 10.93 -25.81
C LEU A 433 -4.48 9.45 -26.18
N GLY A 434 -3.35 8.78 -26.47
CA GLY A 434 -3.33 7.35 -26.71
C GLY A 434 -3.67 6.91 -28.13
N GLU A 435 -3.72 7.82 -29.11
CA GLU A 435 -3.82 7.44 -30.53
C GLU A 435 -2.55 6.72 -31.01
N TYR A 436 -1.39 7.14 -30.47
CA TYR A 436 -0.09 6.53 -30.72
C TYR A 436 0.74 6.53 -29.43
N TRP A 437 1.52 5.45 -29.23
CA TRP A 437 2.36 5.26 -28.06
C TRP A 437 3.80 5.00 -28.47
N GLU A 438 4.73 5.62 -27.74
CA GLU A 438 6.18 5.46 -27.91
C GLU A 438 6.78 4.81 -26.67
N GLN A 439 7.70 3.87 -26.88
CA GLN A 439 8.39 3.23 -25.78
C GLN A 439 9.33 4.22 -25.09
N HIS A 440 9.24 4.34 -23.77
CA HIS A 440 10.14 5.17 -22.98
C HIS A 440 11.50 4.49 -22.80
N SER A 441 12.58 5.27 -22.66
CA SER A 441 13.96 4.77 -22.52
C SER A 441 14.19 3.87 -21.30
N THR A 442 13.33 3.98 -20.26
CA THR A 442 13.42 3.16 -19.02
C THR A 442 12.46 1.97 -19.02
N HIS A 443 11.88 1.64 -20.15
CA HIS A 443 11.05 0.45 -20.30
C HIS A 443 11.84 -0.82 -19.94
N HIS A 444 11.36 -1.58 -18.95
CA HIS A 444 11.94 -2.84 -18.44
C HIS A 444 13.37 -2.76 -17.86
N ASN A 445 13.89 -1.59 -17.52
CA ASN A 445 15.30 -1.50 -17.09
C ASN A 445 15.57 -0.61 -15.85
N ALA A 446 14.56 0.03 -15.27
CA ALA A 446 14.79 0.99 -14.18
C ALA A 446 14.01 0.67 -12.90
N LEU A 447 12.82 0.12 -12.98
CA LEU A 447 11.89 -0.06 -11.86
C LEU A 447 11.45 -1.51 -11.77
N VAL A 448 12.10 -2.29 -10.91
CA VAL A 448 11.76 -3.71 -10.69
C VAL A 448 10.36 -3.88 -10.11
N GLU A 449 9.70 -5.02 -10.42
CA GLU A 449 8.37 -5.32 -9.89
C GLU A 449 8.09 -6.81 -9.69
N PRO A 450 7.27 -7.18 -8.67
CA PRO A 450 6.80 -8.55 -8.47
C PRO A 450 5.41 -8.81 -9.10
N VAL A 451 5.12 -8.24 -10.26
CA VAL A 451 3.77 -8.23 -10.87
C VAL A 451 2.76 -7.62 -9.90
N CYS A 452 2.93 -6.35 -9.61
CA CYS A 452 2.12 -5.60 -8.65
C CYS A 452 1.77 -4.22 -9.20
N MET A 453 0.62 -3.68 -8.79
CA MET A 453 0.31 -2.27 -9.00
C MET A 453 1.37 -1.40 -8.32
N ALA A 454 1.62 -0.22 -8.89
CA ALA A 454 2.56 0.77 -8.38
C ALA A 454 1.98 2.16 -8.58
N SER A 455 2.47 3.14 -7.84
CA SER A 455 2.08 4.53 -8.03
C SER A 455 3.24 5.34 -8.60
N ILE A 456 2.97 6.17 -9.60
CA ILE A 456 3.85 7.26 -10.05
C ILE A 456 3.10 8.57 -9.88
N TYR A 457 3.78 9.59 -9.35
CA TYR A 457 3.18 10.88 -9.03
C TYR A 457 4.16 12.03 -9.29
N LYS A 458 3.68 13.13 -9.90
CA LYS A 458 4.44 14.37 -10.10
C LYS A 458 4.17 15.32 -8.93
N HIS A 459 5.17 15.55 -8.08
CA HIS A 459 5.11 16.54 -7.03
C HIS A 459 5.80 17.83 -7.47
N THR A 460 5.09 18.95 -7.38
CA THR A 460 5.64 20.28 -7.64
C THR A 460 5.76 21.04 -6.34
N TYR A 461 6.93 21.62 -6.10
CA TYR A 461 7.22 22.39 -4.89
C TYR A 461 7.96 23.69 -5.20
N THR A 462 7.81 24.66 -4.30
CA THR A 462 8.56 25.92 -4.31
C THR A 462 9.80 25.78 -3.44
N THR A 463 10.95 26.13 -3.98
CA THR A 463 12.21 26.12 -3.23
C THR A 463 12.30 27.32 -2.28
N ILE A 464 13.24 27.26 -1.31
CA ILE A 464 13.53 28.37 -0.39
C ILE A 464 13.89 29.68 -1.12
N ASN A 465 14.37 29.58 -2.36
CA ASN A 465 14.69 30.72 -3.22
C ASN A 465 13.53 31.15 -4.15
N GLY A 466 12.33 30.61 -3.96
CA GLY A 466 11.13 30.95 -4.72
C GLY A 466 10.98 30.28 -6.10
N TYR A 467 11.89 29.38 -6.48
CA TYR A 467 11.78 28.67 -7.77
C TYR A 467 10.83 27.48 -7.67
N LYS A 468 9.98 27.29 -8.67
CA LYS A 468 9.18 26.07 -8.81
C LYS A 468 10.02 24.94 -9.40
N LYS A 469 10.00 23.79 -8.74
CA LYS A 469 10.60 22.53 -9.21
C LYS A 469 9.57 21.41 -9.18
N SER A 470 9.76 20.42 -10.05
CA SER A 470 8.97 19.20 -10.04
C SER A 470 9.87 17.98 -9.93
N ILE A 471 9.41 16.98 -9.20
CA ILE A 471 10.04 15.67 -9.08
C ILE A 471 9.00 14.59 -9.38
N PHE A 472 9.47 13.44 -9.87
CA PHE A 472 8.64 12.27 -9.94
C PHE A 472 8.91 11.37 -8.74
N LEU A 473 7.83 10.89 -8.16
CA LEU A 473 7.82 9.93 -7.06
C LEU A 473 7.26 8.62 -7.58
N PHE A 474 7.88 7.52 -7.20
CA PHE A 474 7.40 6.19 -7.54
C PHE A 474 7.37 5.31 -6.30
N SER A 475 6.27 4.59 -6.07
CA SER A 475 6.15 3.66 -4.95
C SER A 475 5.69 2.29 -5.40
N ASN A 476 6.40 1.25 -4.93
CA ASN A 476 6.04 -0.15 -5.15
C ASN A 476 6.80 -1.08 -4.19
N PRO A 477 6.40 -2.38 -4.11
CA PRO A 477 7.26 -3.41 -3.57
C PRO A 477 8.58 -3.50 -4.35
N ASN A 478 9.70 -3.13 -3.73
CA ASN A 478 11.02 -3.12 -4.37
C ASN A 478 11.66 -4.51 -4.37
N SER A 479 11.06 -5.42 -5.09
CA SER A 479 11.46 -6.83 -5.21
C SER A 479 11.04 -7.37 -6.59
N LYS A 480 11.80 -8.28 -7.17
CA LYS A 480 11.41 -9.04 -8.36
C LYS A 480 10.52 -10.24 -8.03
N TYR A 481 10.50 -10.66 -6.75
CA TYR A 481 9.97 -11.97 -6.35
C TYR A 481 8.69 -11.90 -5.54
N LYS A 482 8.64 -11.01 -4.52
CA LYS A 482 7.55 -10.92 -3.55
C LYS A 482 7.05 -9.48 -3.41
N ARG A 483 5.81 -9.33 -2.98
CA ARG A 483 5.22 -8.03 -2.67
C ARG A 483 5.64 -7.58 -1.28
N GLU A 484 6.92 -7.28 -1.12
CA GLU A 484 7.59 -6.85 0.10
C GLU A 484 8.48 -5.64 -0.18
N ARG A 485 8.98 -4.97 0.86
CA ARG A 485 9.88 -3.82 0.77
C ARG A 485 9.23 -2.62 0.05
N MET A 486 8.04 -2.20 0.55
CA MET A 486 7.38 -0.99 0.06
C MET A 486 8.34 0.19 0.13
N THR A 487 8.68 0.75 -1.02
CA THR A 487 9.74 1.77 -1.16
C THR A 487 9.22 2.92 -2.00
N VAL A 488 9.48 4.15 -1.54
CA VAL A 488 9.31 5.39 -2.33
C VAL A 488 10.65 5.75 -2.95
N LYS A 489 10.65 6.09 -4.24
CA LYS A 489 11.81 6.46 -5.04
C LYS A 489 11.60 7.82 -5.68
N VAL A 490 12.68 8.57 -5.92
CA VAL A 490 12.62 9.91 -6.51
C VAL A 490 13.39 9.95 -7.83
N SER A 491 12.81 10.64 -8.81
CA SER A 491 13.47 11.03 -10.06
C SER A 491 13.40 12.54 -10.23
N PHE A 492 14.51 13.14 -10.68
CA PHE A 492 14.64 14.58 -10.95
C PHE A 492 14.66 14.90 -12.44
N ASP A 493 14.53 13.89 -13.29
CA ASP A 493 14.69 13.95 -14.74
C ASP A 493 13.52 13.27 -15.47
N GLU A 494 12.31 13.40 -14.91
CA GLU A 494 11.07 12.86 -15.47
C GLU A 494 11.09 11.35 -15.69
N GLY A 495 11.65 10.62 -14.72
CA GLY A 495 11.65 9.18 -14.70
C GLY A 495 12.77 8.51 -15.51
N LYS A 496 13.75 9.27 -16.03
CA LYS A 496 14.91 8.72 -16.76
C LYS A 496 15.90 8.04 -15.83
N THR A 497 16.08 8.56 -14.61
CA THR A 497 16.90 7.93 -13.57
C THR A 497 16.22 7.92 -12.22
N TRP A 498 16.56 6.93 -11.39
CA TRP A 498 16.01 6.69 -10.05
C TRP A 498 17.15 6.37 -9.07
N PRO A 499 17.99 7.35 -8.65
CA PRO A 499 19.17 7.07 -7.83
C PRO A 499 18.81 6.53 -6.44
N GLU A 500 19.45 5.43 -6.01
CA GLU A 500 19.14 4.74 -4.75
C GLU A 500 19.29 5.61 -3.49
N LYS A 501 20.17 6.61 -3.52
CA LYS A 501 20.34 7.55 -2.39
C LYS A 501 19.09 8.38 -2.07
N TYR A 502 18.09 8.39 -2.95
CA TYR A 502 16.79 9.04 -2.80
C TYR A 502 15.64 8.02 -2.66
N TRP A 503 15.96 6.80 -2.22
CA TRP A 503 14.97 5.78 -1.93
C TRP A 503 14.68 5.73 -0.43
N LEU A 504 13.41 5.63 -0.09
CA LEU A 504 12.93 5.50 1.28
C LEU A 504 12.15 4.19 1.43
N LEU A 505 12.69 3.26 2.20
CA LEU A 505 12.02 2.03 2.59
C LEU A 505 11.01 2.35 3.70
N LEU A 506 9.74 2.07 3.48
CA LEU A 506 8.65 2.32 4.43
C LEU A 506 8.29 1.05 5.22
N ASP A 507 8.08 -0.05 4.51
CA ASP A 507 7.63 -1.31 5.09
C ASP A 507 8.39 -2.48 4.45
N GLU A 508 9.21 -3.15 5.24
CA GLU A 508 10.06 -4.25 4.79
C GLU A 508 9.29 -5.54 4.59
N LEU A 509 8.16 -5.69 5.30
CA LEU A 509 7.39 -6.91 5.31
C LEU A 509 6.25 -6.88 4.29
N GLY A 510 6.05 -7.99 3.59
CA GLY A 510 5.01 -8.16 2.58
C GLY A 510 3.84 -9.01 3.06
N LEU A 511 3.04 -8.51 4.01
CA LEU A 511 1.93 -9.28 4.58
C LEU A 511 0.57 -8.97 3.92
N SER A 512 0.48 -7.96 3.06
CA SER A 512 -0.73 -7.53 2.38
C SER A 512 -0.57 -7.56 0.85
N GLY A 513 -1.41 -6.86 0.11
CA GLY A 513 -1.43 -6.90 -1.36
C GLY A 513 -0.30 -6.14 -2.06
N GLY A 514 0.35 -5.18 -1.37
CA GLY A 514 1.49 -4.40 -1.87
C GLY A 514 1.13 -3.27 -2.83
N TYR A 515 -0.13 -2.88 -2.95
CA TYR A 515 -0.57 -1.74 -3.75
C TYR A 515 -0.32 -0.42 -2.99
N SER A 516 -0.12 0.65 -3.73
CA SER A 516 0.12 1.98 -3.16
C SER A 516 -0.40 3.11 -4.04
N SER A 517 -0.69 4.26 -3.43
CA SER A 517 -1.07 5.49 -4.11
C SER A 517 -0.45 6.70 -3.43
N LEU A 518 0.15 7.59 -4.21
CA LEU A 518 0.87 8.79 -3.78
C LEU A 518 0.08 10.05 -4.08
N THR A 519 0.21 11.08 -3.24
CA THR A 519 -0.29 12.44 -3.51
C THR A 519 0.55 13.50 -2.81
N SER A 520 0.39 14.78 -3.18
CA SER A 520 0.92 15.91 -2.41
C SER A 520 0.03 16.21 -1.21
N ILE A 521 0.62 16.52 -0.07
CA ILE A 521 -0.09 17.10 1.08
C ILE A 521 0.08 18.62 1.06
N ASN A 522 1.31 19.07 0.92
CA ASN A 522 1.67 20.48 0.82
C ASN A 522 3.01 20.63 0.08
N ASN A 523 3.61 21.83 0.14
CA ASN A 523 4.83 22.15 -0.59
C ASN A 523 6.02 21.21 -0.29
N ASN A 524 6.18 20.77 0.94
CA ASN A 524 7.34 19.98 1.37
C ASN A 524 6.99 18.56 1.89
N THR A 525 5.73 18.14 1.73
CA THR A 525 5.25 16.88 2.28
C THR A 525 4.35 16.15 1.29
N ILE A 526 4.58 14.87 1.13
CA ILE A 526 3.76 13.95 0.34
C ILE A 526 3.05 12.95 1.25
N GLY A 527 1.92 12.42 0.79
CA GLY A 527 1.18 11.33 1.41
C GLY A 527 1.27 10.05 0.59
N ILE A 528 1.31 8.94 1.26
CA ILE A 528 1.17 7.61 0.66
C ILE A 528 0.12 6.79 1.42
N LEU A 529 -0.80 6.20 0.66
CA LEU A 529 -1.70 5.15 1.15
C LEU A 529 -1.28 3.83 0.52
N TYR A 530 -1.07 2.80 1.34
CA TYR A 530 -0.62 1.52 0.82
C TYR A 530 -1.12 0.32 1.64
N GLU A 531 -1.09 -0.84 1.03
CA GLU A 531 -1.39 -2.12 1.68
C GLU A 531 -0.18 -2.56 2.49
N GLY A 532 -0.17 -2.19 3.78
CA GLY A 532 0.97 -2.37 4.68
C GLY A 532 0.97 -3.68 5.45
N SER A 533 2.11 -3.98 6.08
CA SER A 533 2.27 -5.18 6.91
C SER A 533 1.51 -5.09 8.24
N GLN A 534 1.24 -3.87 8.73
CA GLN A 534 0.64 -3.64 10.04
C GLN A 534 -0.83 -3.22 10.00
N ALA A 535 -1.33 -2.80 8.84
CA ALA A 535 -2.75 -2.53 8.56
C ALA A 535 -3.03 -2.76 7.08
N GLN A 536 -4.29 -3.06 6.73
CA GLN A 536 -4.67 -3.30 5.34
C GLN A 536 -4.60 -2.02 4.51
N MET A 537 -4.98 -0.88 5.11
CA MET A 537 -4.75 0.47 4.57
C MET A 537 -3.91 1.24 5.56
N THR A 538 -2.65 1.45 5.21
CA THR A 538 -1.67 2.22 5.99
C THR A 538 -1.45 3.56 5.29
N PHE A 539 -1.57 4.64 6.04
CA PHE A 539 -1.21 5.98 5.56
C PHE A 539 0.06 6.48 6.26
N GLU A 540 0.98 7.04 5.50
CA GLU A 540 2.13 7.78 6.02
C GLU A 540 2.28 9.13 5.31
N SER A 541 2.75 10.14 6.05
CA SER A 541 3.25 11.39 5.51
C SER A 541 4.78 11.34 5.44
N ILE A 542 5.36 11.84 4.35
CA ILE A 542 6.81 11.83 4.10
C ILE A 542 7.21 13.25 3.76
N ARG A 543 8.15 13.81 4.52
CA ARG A 543 8.73 15.11 4.19
C ARG A 543 9.77 14.93 3.09
N LEU A 544 9.95 15.95 2.27
CA LEU A 544 10.93 15.92 1.17
C LEU A 544 12.38 15.78 1.65
N ASP A 545 12.72 16.30 2.84
CA ASP A 545 14.06 16.14 3.44
C ASP A 545 14.38 14.67 3.81
N GLU A 546 13.37 13.86 4.14
CA GLU A 546 13.52 12.41 4.34
C GLU A 546 13.88 11.67 3.05
N LEU A 547 13.55 12.25 1.91
CA LEU A 547 13.93 11.79 0.57
C LEU A 547 15.24 12.44 0.07
N GLY A 548 15.94 13.20 0.94
CA GLY A 548 17.18 13.91 0.58
C GLY A 548 17.00 15.21 -0.18
N ILE A 549 15.78 15.79 -0.20
CA ILE A 549 15.44 17.04 -0.87
C ILE A 549 15.33 18.14 0.19
N ASN A 550 16.35 18.99 0.31
CA ASN A 550 16.48 19.93 1.42
C ASN A 550 16.24 21.40 1.00
N ASP A 551 15.87 21.64 -0.25
CA ASP A 551 15.66 22.98 -0.80
C ASP A 551 14.18 23.40 -0.89
N ALA A 552 13.24 22.57 -0.44
CA ALA A 552 11.83 22.92 -0.40
C ALA A 552 11.54 23.96 0.68
N GLN A 553 10.74 24.97 0.34
CA GLN A 553 10.26 25.97 1.30
C GLN A 553 9.35 25.28 2.33
N LEU A 554 9.58 25.59 3.60
CA LEU A 554 8.70 25.12 4.67
C LEU A 554 7.32 25.78 4.58
N PRO A 555 6.24 25.10 5.00
CA PRO A 555 4.89 25.64 4.97
C PRO A 555 4.68 26.81 5.90
#